data_c7e280cf39eab15a3850c05a84b51bd0
#
_entry.id   c7e280cf39eab15a3850c05a84b51bd0
#
_cell.length_a   1.000
_cell.length_b   1.000
_cell.length_c   1.000
_cell.angle_alpha   90.00
_cell.angle_beta   90.00
_cell.angle_gamma   90.00
#
_symmetry.space_group_name_H-M   'P 1'
#
loop_
_entity.id
_entity.type
_entity.pdbx_description
1 polymer ?
#
loop_
_entity_poly.entity_id
_entity_poly.type
_entity_poly.pdbx_seq_one_letter_code
_entity_poly.pdbx_strand_id
1 'polypeptide(L)'
;MRDQRIRDPIHDLIKFSANRKFDEVLWKLVQTSEFQRLRRIAQLGFAEIVYPGATHTRFSHSLGAMEMARKMLTILKHNQVVQESENDENATVCAALLHDVGHGPLSHVFEEVSESCGIKIHHEDWTKQIIEDSNIGTILKDFDSAIHKNGLSFFEVEHGSDLYSTIVSSQFDADRLDFMLRDRYFTGVKFGSIDPAWIFDCLQIQQLSIDPDSEAEKYRFVVSQKGFSAIENYFYAYTELYSKVYFHKTSRAAQIMMKQILSAVAQDPEILPKNNPLKVYFESTPKPLLETYIRLDDSIIWATIRFLAENNSNQVSNLSQRLLNRNLFKCFELPKPPKEEIDPIKAGKFERRLKENGMKFERDRPQRKGYKVYDTDYLKNILVSIEGETYPKALDKLSNWVEDMSKGRPHRYYFENTEDREIAKEIYKAIS
;
A
#
# COMPACT_ATOMS: atom_id res chain seq x y z
N MET A 1 -20.21 -27.02 -0.85
CA MET A 1 -18.94 -26.85 -0.08
C MET A 1 -19.20 -27.22 1.37
N ARG A 2 -18.18 -27.60 2.18
CA ARG A 2 -18.26 -27.60 3.66
C ARG A 2 -17.81 -26.24 4.15
N ASP A 3 -18.19 -25.85 5.38
CA ASP A 3 -17.66 -24.62 5.99
C ASP A 3 -16.13 -24.62 5.97
N GLN A 4 -15.55 -23.53 5.49
CA GLN A 4 -14.10 -23.32 5.46
C GLN A 4 -13.72 -22.24 6.49
N ARG A 5 -12.52 -22.35 7.04
CA ARG A 5 -12.06 -21.46 8.11
C ARG A 5 -10.57 -21.20 7.94
N ILE A 6 -10.18 -19.94 8.09
CA ILE A 6 -8.78 -19.52 8.13
C ILE A 6 -8.53 -18.84 9.47
N ARG A 7 -7.52 -19.31 10.23
CA ARG A 7 -7.07 -18.63 11.44
C ARG A 7 -6.17 -17.46 11.04
N ASP A 8 -6.49 -16.27 11.53
CA ASP A 8 -5.75 -15.04 11.29
C ASP A 8 -5.42 -14.35 12.63
N PRO A 9 -4.20 -13.80 12.81
CA PRO A 9 -3.80 -13.21 14.10
C PRO A 9 -4.52 -11.89 14.41
N ILE A 10 -5.13 -11.23 13.41
CA ILE A 10 -5.84 -9.95 13.55
C ILE A 10 -7.35 -10.16 13.63
N HIS A 11 -7.89 -11.05 12.79
CA HIS A 11 -9.34 -11.28 12.65
C HIS A 11 -9.81 -12.56 13.31
N ASP A 12 -8.94 -13.26 14.04
CA ASP A 12 -9.21 -14.52 14.71
C ASP A 12 -9.63 -15.62 13.73
N LEU A 13 -10.88 -15.78 13.42
CA LEU A 13 -11.38 -16.86 12.57
C LEU A 13 -12.22 -16.33 11.41
N ILE A 14 -11.60 -16.20 10.25
CA ILE A 14 -12.26 -15.84 9.00
C ILE A 14 -13.03 -17.06 8.50
N LYS A 15 -14.34 -16.92 8.27
CA LYS A 15 -15.24 -18.01 7.94
C LYS A 15 -15.83 -17.85 6.54
N PHE A 16 -15.97 -18.98 5.84
CA PHE A 16 -16.70 -19.10 4.59
C PHE A 16 -17.78 -20.16 4.81
N SER A 17 -19.03 -19.73 4.86
CA SER A 17 -20.17 -20.60 5.22
C SER A 17 -20.70 -21.36 4.01
N ALA A 18 -20.93 -22.65 4.18
CA ALA A 18 -21.57 -23.48 3.16
C ALA A 18 -23.03 -23.06 2.87
N ASN A 19 -23.66 -22.33 3.79
CA ASN A 19 -25.04 -21.85 3.67
C ASN A 19 -25.16 -20.54 2.86
N ARG A 20 -24.05 -19.89 2.53
CA ARG A 20 -24.03 -18.68 1.69
C ARG A 20 -23.37 -19.00 0.36
N LYS A 21 -24.14 -18.92 -0.74
CA LYS A 21 -23.62 -19.17 -2.09
C LYS A 21 -22.44 -18.29 -2.43
N PHE A 22 -22.46 -17.03 -2.02
CA PHE A 22 -21.39 -16.10 -2.27
C PHE A 22 -20.09 -16.45 -1.51
N ASP A 23 -20.18 -17.00 -0.29
CA ASP A 23 -19.00 -17.45 0.45
C ASP A 23 -18.30 -18.63 -0.28
N GLU A 24 -19.06 -19.45 -1.02
CA GLU A 24 -18.47 -20.48 -1.89
C GLU A 24 -17.68 -19.86 -3.04
N VAL A 25 -18.18 -18.76 -3.63
CA VAL A 25 -17.45 -18.01 -4.66
C VAL A 25 -16.17 -17.42 -4.10
N LEU A 26 -16.24 -16.71 -2.97
CA LEU A 26 -15.06 -16.16 -2.31
C LEU A 26 -14.01 -17.24 -2.01
N TRP A 27 -14.45 -18.41 -1.55
CA TRP A 27 -13.53 -19.52 -1.32
C TRP A 27 -12.89 -20.03 -2.61
N LYS A 28 -13.63 -20.13 -3.72
CA LYS A 28 -13.08 -20.48 -5.04
C LYS A 28 -12.06 -19.45 -5.51
N LEU A 29 -12.34 -18.15 -5.33
CA LEU A 29 -11.39 -17.07 -5.64
C LEU A 29 -10.09 -17.21 -4.85
N VAL A 30 -10.20 -17.44 -3.55
CA VAL A 30 -9.03 -17.69 -2.68
C VAL A 30 -8.18 -18.86 -3.15
N GLN A 31 -8.78 -19.90 -3.77
CA GLN A 31 -8.07 -21.09 -4.26
C GLN A 31 -7.43 -20.91 -5.65
N THR A 32 -7.68 -19.82 -6.36
CA THR A 32 -7.05 -19.56 -7.66
C THR A 32 -5.55 -19.40 -7.55
N SER A 33 -4.79 -19.77 -8.57
CA SER A 33 -3.34 -19.62 -8.63
C SER A 33 -2.93 -18.15 -8.52
N GLU A 34 -3.71 -17.25 -9.10
CA GLU A 34 -3.53 -15.81 -9.09
C GLU A 34 -3.59 -15.25 -7.67
N PHE A 35 -4.59 -15.68 -6.89
CA PHE A 35 -4.71 -15.26 -5.49
C PHE A 35 -3.67 -15.96 -4.59
N GLN A 36 -3.41 -17.25 -4.79
CA GLN A 36 -2.40 -18.01 -4.04
C GLN A 36 -0.98 -17.43 -4.23
N ARG A 37 -0.70 -16.78 -5.37
CA ARG A 37 0.55 -16.06 -5.61
C ARG A 37 0.88 -15.03 -4.52
N LEU A 38 -0.15 -14.36 -3.98
CA LEU A 38 0.00 -13.36 -2.92
C LEU A 38 0.66 -13.89 -1.64
N ARG A 39 0.68 -15.22 -1.42
CA ARG A 39 1.44 -15.84 -0.31
C ARG A 39 2.95 -15.68 -0.43
N ARG A 40 3.43 -15.37 -1.63
CA ARG A 40 4.85 -15.21 -1.94
C ARG A 40 5.20 -13.76 -2.29
N ILE A 41 4.33 -12.81 -1.93
CA ILE A 41 4.59 -11.37 -2.03
C ILE A 41 4.48 -10.77 -0.64
N ALA A 42 5.59 -10.30 -0.11
CA ALA A 42 5.66 -9.66 1.20
C ALA A 42 4.85 -8.36 1.22
N GLN A 43 4.06 -8.14 2.28
CA GLN A 43 3.28 -6.90 2.45
C GLN A 43 4.20 -5.68 2.58
N LEU A 44 5.25 -5.79 3.35
CA LEU A 44 6.15 -4.68 3.70
C LEU A 44 7.51 -4.73 2.98
N GLY A 45 7.65 -5.59 1.96
CA GLY A 45 8.88 -5.72 1.18
C GLY A 45 10.10 -5.94 2.08
N PHE A 46 10.99 -4.93 2.18
CA PHE A 46 12.24 -5.03 2.94
C PHE A 46 12.13 -4.68 4.43
N ALA A 47 10.94 -4.50 4.99
CA ALA A 47 10.81 -4.14 6.40
C ALA A 47 11.34 -5.22 7.35
N GLU A 48 11.35 -6.49 6.94
CA GLU A 48 11.91 -7.62 7.71
C GLU A 48 13.40 -7.45 8.06
N ILE A 49 14.16 -6.69 7.26
CA ILE A 49 15.57 -6.36 7.54
C ILE A 49 15.71 -5.59 8.85
N VAL A 50 14.68 -4.86 9.27
CA VAL A 50 14.62 -4.06 10.49
C VAL A 50 13.73 -4.68 11.54
N TYR A 51 12.59 -5.20 11.10
CA TYR A 51 11.55 -5.82 11.92
C TYR A 51 11.44 -7.30 11.54
N PRO A 52 12.21 -8.20 12.15
CA PRO A 52 12.28 -9.61 11.72
C PRO A 52 10.93 -10.34 11.75
N GLY A 53 9.96 -9.85 12.52
CA GLY A 53 8.60 -10.37 12.54
C GLY A 53 7.71 -9.92 11.38
N ALA A 54 8.15 -8.94 10.57
CA ALA A 54 7.38 -8.38 9.46
C ALA A 54 7.41 -9.27 8.21
N THR A 55 6.99 -10.53 8.36
CA THR A 55 7.02 -11.59 7.33
C THR A 55 5.65 -11.90 6.74
N HIS A 56 4.63 -11.14 7.10
CA HIS A 56 3.28 -11.32 6.56
C HIS A 56 3.20 -10.92 5.09
N THR A 57 2.24 -11.52 4.42
CA THR A 57 2.10 -11.45 2.97
C THR A 57 0.83 -10.74 2.55
N ARG A 58 0.76 -10.30 1.30
CA ARG A 58 -0.46 -9.74 0.71
C ARG A 58 -1.65 -10.69 0.76
N PHE A 59 -1.40 -12.00 0.75
CA PHE A 59 -2.45 -13.00 0.93
C PHE A 59 -3.21 -12.83 2.26
N SER A 60 -2.50 -12.71 3.37
CA SER A 60 -3.13 -12.54 4.69
C SER A 60 -3.80 -11.16 4.83
N HIS A 61 -3.20 -10.13 4.23
CA HIS A 61 -3.78 -8.81 4.17
C HIS A 61 -5.08 -8.77 3.36
N SER A 62 -5.11 -9.31 2.14
CA SER A 62 -6.31 -9.33 1.30
C SER A 62 -7.49 -10.06 1.98
N LEU A 63 -7.22 -11.15 2.71
CA LEU A 63 -8.24 -11.81 3.53
C LEU A 63 -8.73 -10.92 4.67
N GLY A 64 -7.84 -10.17 5.29
CA GLY A 64 -8.18 -9.25 6.36
C GLY A 64 -8.96 -8.02 5.87
N ALA A 65 -8.59 -7.46 4.73
CA ALA A 65 -9.32 -6.38 4.08
C ALA A 65 -10.76 -6.82 3.72
N MET A 66 -10.92 -8.03 3.19
CA MET A 66 -12.24 -8.64 2.98
C MET A 66 -13.06 -8.70 4.27
N GLU A 67 -12.44 -9.12 5.38
CA GLU A 67 -13.14 -9.24 6.67
C GLU A 67 -13.49 -7.87 7.27
N MET A 68 -12.63 -6.86 7.08
CA MET A 68 -12.96 -5.48 7.44
C MET A 68 -14.11 -4.92 6.62
N ALA A 69 -14.13 -5.18 5.30
CA ALA A 69 -15.26 -4.79 4.43
C ALA A 69 -16.58 -5.41 4.91
N ARG A 70 -16.59 -6.70 5.29
CA ARG A 70 -17.76 -7.36 5.87
C ARG A 70 -18.25 -6.67 7.14
N LYS A 71 -17.34 -6.25 8.04
CA LYS A 71 -17.68 -5.52 9.27
C LYS A 71 -18.27 -4.15 8.96
N MET A 72 -17.68 -3.41 8.01
CA MET A 72 -18.18 -2.10 7.60
C MET A 72 -19.58 -2.20 6.95
N LEU A 73 -19.81 -3.21 6.11
CA LEU A 73 -21.13 -3.49 5.54
C LEU A 73 -22.20 -3.81 6.59
N THR A 74 -21.82 -4.42 7.71
CA THR A 74 -22.76 -4.66 8.83
C THR A 74 -23.27 -3.35 9.41
N ILE A 75 -22.46 -2.28 9.41
CA ILE A 75 -22.89 -0.95 9.87
C ILE A 75 -23.93 -0.36 8.91
N LEU A 76 -23.78 -0.55 7.59
CA LEU A 76 -24.77 -0.12 6.61
C LEU A 76 -26.14 -0.76 6.91
N LYS A 77 -26.16 -2.06 7.17
CA LYS A 77 -27.40 -2.79 7.47
C LYS A 77 -28.10 -2.33 8.74
N HIS A 78 -27.34 -2.03 9.79
CA HIS A 78 -27.93 -1.57 11.06
C HIS A 78 -28.54 -0.17 10.97
N ASN A 79 -28.00 0.69 10.12
CA ASN A 79 -28.49 2.09 9.99
C ASN A 79 -29.78 2.23 9.17
N GLN A 80 -30.23 1.20 8.43
CA GLN A 80 -31.49 1.15 7.66
C GLN A 80 -31.78 2.35 6.72
N VAL A 81 -30.76 3.17 6.47
CA VAL A 81 -30.90 4.44 5.71
C VAL A 81 -30.72 4.21 4.22
N VAL A 82 -30.00 3.16 3.84
CA VAL A 82 -29.70 2.82 2.44
C VAL A 82 -30.46 1.58 2.05
N GLN A 83 -31.06 1.59 0.85
CA GLN A 83 -31.67 0.38 0.30
C GLN A 83 -30.58 -0.69 0.11
N GLU A 84 -30.75 -1.83 0.76
CA GLU A 84 -29.81 -2.94 0.67
C GLU A 84 -29.74 -3.47 -0.75
N SER A 85 -28.51 -3.60 -1.27
CA SER A 85 -28.22 -4.23 -2.56
C SER A 85 -27.25 -5.37 -2.33
N GLU A 86 -27.75 -6.60 -2.37
CA GLU A 86 -26.93 -7.79 -2.19
C GLU A 86 -25.79 -7.86 -3.23
N ASN A 87 -26.04 -7.40 -4.44
CA ASN A 87 -25.03 -7.39 -5.50
C ASN A 87 -23.91 -6.37 -5.20
N ASP A 88 -24.23 -5.18 -4.69
CA ASP A 88 -23.21 -4.17 -4.36
C ASP A 88 -22.43 -4.57 -3.12
N GLU A 89 -23.07 -5.17 -2.12
CA GLU A 89 -22.38 -5.75 -0.96
C GLU A 89 -21.40 -6.85 -1.37
N ASN A 90 -21.86 -7.80 -2.18
CA ASN A 90 -21.03 -8.89 -2.67
C ASN A 90 -19.87 -8.38 -3.53
N ALA A 91 -20.11 -7.39 -4.41
CA ALA A 91 -19.10 -6.74 -5.21
C ALA A 91 -18.06 -6.00 -4.34
N THR A 92 -18.51 -5.30 -3.27
CA THR A 92 -17.64 -4.63 -2.30
C THR A 92 -16.70 -5.62 -1.59
N VAL A 93 -17.25 -6.72 -1.07
CA VAL A 93 -16.45 -7.77 -0.40
C VAL A 93 -15.46 -8.41 -1.37
N CYS A 94 -15.88 -8.62 -2.62
CA CYS A 94 -15.03 -9.16 -3.68
C CYS A 94 -13.90 -8.20 -4.03
N ALA A 95 -14.21 -6.90 -4.21
CA ALA A 95 -13.23 -5.87 -4.48
C ALA A 95 -12.20 -5.75 -3.35
N ALA A 96 -12.65 -5.75 -2.09
CA ALA A 96 -11.75 -5.76 -0.93
C ALA A 96 -10.86 -7.01 -0.87
N LEU A 97 -11.35 -8.19 -1.28
CA LEU A 97 -10.54 -9.40 -1.38
C LEU A 97 -9.48 -9.30 -2.48
N LEU A 98 -9.83 -8.72 -3.62
CA LEU A 98 -9.03 -8.77 -4.86
C LEU A 98 -8.19 -7.52 -5.11
N HIS A 99 -8.31 -6.45 -4.29
CA HIS A 99 -7.68 -5.16 -4.57
C HIS A 99 -6.16 -5.25 -4.81
N ASP A 100 -5.49 -6.16 -4.13
CA ASP A 100 -4.04 -6.34 -4.16
C ASP A 100 -3.58 -7.47 -5.12
N VAL A 101 -4.50 -8.15 -5.83
CA VAL A 101 -4.15 -9.32 -6.66
C VAL A 101 -3.19 -8.97 -7.81
N GLY A 102 -3.20 -7.73 -8.25
CA GLY A 102 -2.33 -7.19 -9.29
C GLY A 102 -0.93 -6.75 -8.83
N HIS A 103 -0.62 -6.78 -7.53
CA HIS A 103 0.72 -6.42 -7.09
C HIS A 103 1.80 -7.38 -7.60
N GLY A 104 2.90 -6.79 -8.11
CA GLY A 104 4.11 -7.52 -8.47
C GLY A 104 5.04 -7.77 -7.29
N PRO A 105 6.16 -8.49 -7.54
CA PRO A 105 7.17 -8.76 -6.52
C PRO A 105 7.74 -7.46 -5.98
N LEU A 106 8.00 -7.39 -4.66
CA LEU A 106 8.53 -6.19 -3.99
C LEU A 106 7.70 -4.93 -4.25
N SER A 107 6.49 -5.09 -4.77
CA SER A 107 5.47 -4.05 -5.00
C SER A 107 6.03 -2.80 -5.71
N HIS A 108 6.12 -1.68 -5.02
CA HIS A 108 6.49 -0.38 -5.62
C HIS A 108 7.90 -0.32 -6.22
N VAL A 109 8.88 -1.09 -5.70
CA VAL A 109 10.24 -1.10 -6.28
C VAL A 109 10.22 -1.69 -7.68
N PHE A 110 9.49 -2.79 -7.86
CA PHE A 110 9.34 -3.44 -9.16
C PHE A 110 8.57 -2.57 -10.16
N GLU A 111 7.50 -1.93 -9.68
CA GLU A 111 6.69 -1.00 -10.47
C GLU A 111 7.50 0.20 -10.96
N GLU A 112 8.29 0.85 -10.08
CA GLU A 112 9.17 1.96 -10.45
C GLU A 112 10.23 1.57 -11.49
N VAL A 113 10.80 0.36 -11.40
CA VAL A 113 11.75 -0.16 -12.39
C VAL A 113 11.04 -0.44 -13.72
N SER A 114 9.87 -1.09 -13.68
CA SER A 114 9.06 -1.38 -14.86
C SER A 114 8.71 -0.11 -15.62
N GLU A 115 8.24 0.92 -14.92
CA GLU A 115 7.92 2.23 -15.49
C GLU A 115 9.15 2.90 -16.14
N SER A 116 10.32 2.84 -15.48
CA SER A 116 11.56 3.41 -16.00
C SER A 116 12.04 2.73 -17.28
N CYS A 117 11.62 1.49 -17.54
CA CYS A 117 11.91 0.72 -18.75
C CYS A 117 10.80 0.80 -19.79
N GLY A 118 9.77 1.62 -19.58
CA GLY A 118 8.68 1.84 -20.54
C GLY A 118 7.44 0.96 -20.34
N ILE A 119 7.41 0.10 -19.33
CA ILE A 119 6.21 -0.68 -18.94
C ILE A 119 5.39 0.18 -18.00
N LYS A 120 4.39 0.89 -18.54
CA LYS A 120 3.52 1.83 -17.80
C LYS A 120 2.22 1.15 -17.37
N ILE A 121 2.31 -0.02 -16.78
CA ILE A 121 1.16 -0.78 -16.27
C ILE A 121 1.33 -0.82 -14.75
N HIS A 122 0.43 -0.16 -14.03
CA HIS A 122 0.43 -0.13 -12.57
C HIS A 122 -0.28 -1.34 -11.98
N HIS A 123 -0.13 -1.59 -10.69
CA HIS A 123 -0.75 -2.75 -10.03
C HIS A 123 -2.27 -2.72 -10.11
N GLU A 124 -2.91 -1.56 -10.13
CA GLU A 124 -4.35 -1.43 -10.34
C GLU A 124 -4.76 -1.92 -11.75
N ASP A 125 -3.97 -1.63 -12.78
CA ASP A 125 -4.21 -2.10 -14.15
C ASP A 125 -4.02 -3.62 -14.24
N TRP A 126 -3.00 -4.16 -13.58
CA TRP A 126 -2.83 -5.61 -13.46
C TRP A 126 -3.97 -6.27 -12.69
N THR A 127 -4.47 -5.63 -11.63
CA THR A 127 -5.66 -6.11 -10.89
C THR A 127 -6.85 -6.24 -11.84
N LYS A 128 -7.14 -5.20 -12.63
CA LYS A 128 -8.22 -5.23 -13.63
C LYS A 128 -8.03 -6.37 -14.64
N GLN A 129 -6.84 -6.48 -15.24
CA GLN A 129 -6.55 -7.54 -16.21
C GLN A 129 -6.70 -8.95 -15.61
N ILE A 130 -6.25 -9.15 -14.37
CA ILE A 130 -6.42 -10.43 -13.67
C ILE A 130 -7.89 -10.73 -13.45
N ILE A 131 -8.69 -9.74 -13.01
CA ILE A 131 -10.14 -9.92 -12.80
C ILE A 131 -10.87 -10.14 -14.13
N GLU A 132 -10.41 -9.59 -15.25
CA GLU A 132 -11.04 -9.77 -16.56
C GLU A 132 -10.64 -11.06 -17.26
N ASP A 133 -9.35 -11.40 -17.28
CA ASP A 133 -8.74 -12.32 -18.23
C ASP A 133 -8.17 -13.59 -17.59
N SER A 134 -8.49 -13.87 -16.31
CA SER A 134 -7.99 -15.05 -15.62
C SER A 134 -9.11 -15.97 -15.08
N ASN A 135 -8.72 -17.01 -14.32
CA ASN A 135 -9.66 -17.89 -13.62
C ASN A 135 -10.56 -17.10 -12.64
N ILE A 136 -10.06 -16.01 -12.06
CA ILE A 136 -10.84 -15.11 -11.20
C ILE A 136 -12.03 -14.57 -11.97
N GLY A 137 -11.80 -14.01 -13.16
CA GLY A 137 -12.85 -13.50 -14.03
C GLY A 137 -13.88 -14.55 -14.44
N THR A 138 -13.42 -15.75 -14.76
CA THR A 138 -14.30 -16.88 -15.10
C THR A 138 -15.23 -17.22 -13.92
N ILE A 139 -14.68 -17.37 -12.71
CA ILE A 139 -15.47 -17.69 -11.50
C ILE A 139 -16.52 -16.62 -11.22
N LEU A 140 -16.17 -15.33 -11.37
CA LEU A 140 -17.11 -14.24 -11.13
C LEU A 140 -18.20 -14.16 -12.16
N LYS A 141 -17.86 -14.28 -13.45
CA LYS A 141 -18.83 -14.30 -14.58
C LYS A 141 -19.81 -15.46 -14.48
N ASP A 142 -19.33 -16.65 -14.11
CA ASP A 142 -20.15 -17.85 -13.93
C ASP A 142 -21.13 -17.73 -12.75
N PHE A 143 -20.78 -16.96 -11.73
CA PHE A 143 -21.65 -16.72 -10.59
C PHE A 143 -22.69 -15.63 -10.87
N ASP A 144 -22.24 -14.44 -11.21
CA ASP A 144 -23.09 -13.30 -11.56
C ASP A 144 -22.28 -12.25 -12.34
N SER A 145 -22.69 -11.99 -13.58
CA SER A 145 -22.04 -10.97 -14.43
C SER A 145 -22.17 -9.56 -13.89
N ALA A 146 -23.22 -9.27 -13.10
CA ALA A 146 -23.37 -7.96 -12.45
C ALA A 146 -22.32 -7.78 -11.34
N ILE A 147 -22.05 -8.79 -10.51
CA ILE A 147 -21.00 -8.74 -9.49
C ILE A 147 -19.61 -8.58 -10.13
N HIS A 148 -19.34 -9.29 -11.23
CA HIS A 148 -18.10 -9.14 -11.99
C HIS A 148 -17.93 -7.68 -12.46
N LYS A 149 -18.96 -7.11 -13.10
CA LYS A 149 -18.93 -5.74 -13.62
C LYS A 149 -18.83 -4.70 -12.50
N ASN A 150 -19.64 -4.83 -11.44
CA ASN A 150 -19.61 -3.92 -10.30
C ASN A 150 -18.27 -4.03 -9.54
N GLY A 151 -17.71 -5.25 -9.41
CA GLY A 151 -16.39 -5.44 -8.80
C GLY A 151 -15.28 -4.71 -9.56
N LEU A 152 -15.31 -4.74 -10.90
CA LEU A 152 -14.38 -3.99 -11.75
C LEU A 152 -14.57 -2.48 -11.61
N SER A 153 -15.81 -2.00 -11.52
CA SER A 153 -16.07 -0.56 -11.42
C SER A 153 -15.45 0.10 -10.19
N PHE A 154 -15.23 -0.65 -9.09
CA PHE A 154 -14.50 -0.13 -7.92
C PHE A 154 -13.06 0.27 -8.22
N PHE A 155 -12.46 -0.28 -9.28
CA PHE A 155 -11.11 0.07 -9.72
C PHE A 155 -11.09 1.11 -10.85
N GLU A 156 -12.25 1.56 -11.33
CA GLU A 156 -12.40 2.53 -12.42
C GLU A 156 -12.91 3.88 -11.95
N VAL A 157 -13.72 3.90 -10.89
CA VAL A 157 -14.43 5.09 -10.38
C VAL A 157 -13.51 5.91 -9.48
N GLU A 158 -13.70 7.23 -9.47
CA GLU A 158 -13.08 8.11 -8.47
C GLU A 158 -13.40 7.61 -7.04
N HIS A 159 -12.34 7.46 -6.26
CA HIS A 159 -12.43 6.93 -4.90
C HIS A 159 -13.48 7.66 -4.05
N GLY A 160 -14.36 6.90 -3.40
CA GLY A 160 -15.34 7.42 -2.45
C GLY A 160 -16.56 8.09 -3.08
N SER A 161 -16.95 7.73 -4.32
CA SER A 161 -18.13 8.26 -4.99
C SER A 161 -19.46 7.90 -4.31
N ASP A 162 -19.53 6.75 -3.64
CA ASP A 162 -20.65 6.24 -2.87
C ASP A 162 -20.19 5.49 -1.61
N LEU A 163 -21.12 4.96 -0.81
CA LEU A 163 -20.78 4.24 0.43
C LEU A 163 -19.99 2.96 0.18
N TYR A 164 -20.32 2.20 -0.85
CA TYR A 164 -19.67 0.93 -1.16
C TYR A 164 -18.23 1.17 -1.64
N SER A 165 -18.02 2.14 -2.52
CA SER A 165 -16.68 2.54 -2.97
C SER A 165 -15.84 3.11 -1.81
N THR A 166 -16.46 3.81 -0.85
CA THR A 166 -15.80 4.31 0.36
C THR A 166 -15.24 3.18 1.23
N ILE A 167 -15.92 2.03 1.31
CA ILE A 167 -15.44 0.85 2.04
C ILE A 167 -14.19 0.26 1.40
N VAL A 168 -14.10 0.27 0.06
CA VAL A 168 -12.98 -0.32 -0.69
C VAL A 168 -11.80 0.63 -0.78
N SER A 169 -12.06 1.92 -1.01
CA SER A 169 -11.00 2.91 -1.23
C SER A 169 -11.41 4.30 -0.76
N SER A 170 -10.90 4.71 0.38
CA SER A 170 -11.10 6.04 0.97
C SER A 170 -9.97 6.39 1.94
N GLN A 171 -10.12 7.43 2.74
CA GLN A 171 -9.19 7.71 3.84
C GLN A 171 -9.43 6.83 5.08
N PHE A 172 -10.58 6.16 5.15
CA PHE A 172 -10.96 5.24 6.21
C PHE A 172 -11.69 4.05 5.55
N ASP A 173 -10.92 3.13 5.02
CA ASP A 173 -11.37 1.97 4.26
C ASP A 173 -10.90 0.63 4.88
N ALA A 174 -11.40 -0.44 4.32
CA ALA A 174 -11.12 -1.80 4.78
C ALA A 174 -9.63 -2.18 4.61
N ASP A 175 -8.98 -1.71 3.54
CA ASP A 175 -7.56 -1.89 3.28
C ASP A 175 -6.72 -1.28 4.40
N ARG A 176 -6.90 0.03 4.68
CA ARG A 176 -6.15 0.74 5.72
C ARG A 176 -6.38 0.19 7.11
N LEU A 177 -7.61 -0.17 7.43
CA LEU A 177 -7.94 -0.75 8.73
C LEU A 177 -7.23 -2.09 8.95
N ASP A 178 -7.16 -2.96 7.93
CA ASP A 178 -6.43 -4.21 8.08
C ASP A 178 -4.93 -3.98 8.14
N PHE A 179 -4.33 -3.26 7.17
CA PHE A 179 -2.87 -3.17 7.16
C PHE A 179 -2.33 -2.44 8.40
N MET A 180 -3.01 -1.44 8.93
CA MET A 180 -2.55 -0.75 10.13
C MET A 180 -2.49 -1.67 11.34
N LEU A 181 -3.49 -2.52 11.53
CA LEU A 181 -3.50 -3.52 12.60
C LEU A 181 -2.44 -4.59 12.36
N ARG A 182 -2.38 -5.12 11.15
CA ARG A 182 -1.50 -6.21 10.74
C ARG A 182 -0.03 -5.82 10.78
N ASP A 183 0.32 -4.68 10.20
CA ASP A 183 1.70 -4.20 10.17
C ASP A 183 2.19 -3.88 11.57
N ARG A 184 1.34 -3.25 12.41
CA ARG A 184 1.67 -3.03 13.82
C ARG A 184 1.91 -4.35 14.56
N TYR A 185 1.07 -5.35 14.36
CA TYR A 185 1.21 -6.66 14.98
C TYR A 185 2.52 -7.35 14.58
N PHE A 186 2.77 -7.47 13.29
CA PHE A 186 3.91 -8.20 12.76
C PHE A 186 5.26 -7.46 12.92
N THR A 187 5.26 -6.13 12.90
CA THR A 187 6.48 -5.36 13.20
C THR A 187 6.79 -5.30 14.69
N GLY A 188 5.80 -5.54 15.54
CA GLY A 188 5.94 -5.46 16.99
C GLY A 188 6.06 -4.04 17.55
N VAL A 189 5.82 -3.00 16.75
CA VAL A 189 5.86 -1.61 17.23
C VAL A 189 4.71 -1.34 18.22
N LYS A 190 4.98 -0.51 19.22
CA LYS A 190 4.02 -0.25 20.32
C LYS A 190 3.20 1.03 20.15
N PHE A 191 3.60 1.92 19.27
CA PHE A 191 2.82 3.11 18.92
C PHE A 191 1.63 2.76 18.02
N GLY A 192 0.67 3.68 17.94
CA GLY A 192 -0.39 3.61 16.94
C GLY A 192 -1.38 2.45 17.17
N SER A 193 -1.78 2.21 18.42
CA SER A 193 -2.92 1.34 18.67
C SER A 193 -4.21 2.01 18.25
N ILE A 194 -4.95 1.38 17.33
CA ILE A 194 -6.30 1.79 16.97
C ILE A 194 -7.31 0.83 17.60
N ASP A 195 -8.51 1.32 17.85
CA ASP A 195 -9.66 0.53 18.33
C ASP A 195 -10.76 0.55 17.25
N PRO A 196 -10.71 -0.37 16.27
CA PRO A 196 -11.71 -0.42 15.21
C PRO A 196 -13.13 -0.68 15.73
N ALA A 197 -13.27 -1.45 16.82
CA ALA A 197 -14.59 -1.76 17.38
C ALA A 197 -15.27 -0.48 17.87
N TRP A 198 -14.54 0.36 18.62
CA TRP A 198 -15.05 1.64 19.08
C TRP A 198 -15.30 2.62 17.93
N ILE A 199 -14.39 2.68 16.93
CA ILE A 199 -14.60 3.53 15.75
C ILE A 199 -15.87 3.10 15.02
N PHE A 200 -16.08 1.80 14.83
CA PHE A 200 -17.28 1.26 14.16
C PHE A 200 -18.55 1.57 14.94
N ASP A 201 -18.53 1.50 16.29
CA ASP A 201 -19.67 1.88 17.13
C ASP A 201 -20.00 3.39 17.02
N CYS A 202 -19.00 4.20 16.72
CA CYS A 202 -19.14 5.65 16.52
C CYS A 202 -19.46 6.06 15.06
N LEU A 203 -19.44 5.13 14.11
CA LEU A 203 -19.78 5.43 12.72
C LEU A 203 -21.29 5.57 12.52
N GLN A 204 -21.65 6.59 11.80
CA GLN A 204 -23.02 6.89 11.39
C GLN A 204 -23.05 7.04 9.87
N ILE A 205 -24.24 6.94 9.28
CA ILE A 205 -24.49 7.28 7.90
C ILE A 205 -25.37 8.52 7.87
N GLN A 206 -24.92 9.53 7.17
CA GLN A 206 -25.68 10.76 6.96
C GLN A 206 -25.82 11.07 5.48
N GLN A 207 -26.95 11.61 5.11
CA GLN A 207 -27.21 12.14 3.78
C GLN A 207 -26.73 13.58 3.75
N LEU A 208 -25.78 13.88 2.86
CA LEU A 208 -25.10 15.18 2.80
C LEU A 208 -25.18 15.74 1.38
N SER A 209 -25.40 17.05 1.27
CA SER A 209 -25.30 17.76 0.00
C SER A 209 -23.88 17.67 -0.56
N ILE A 210 -23.77 17.44 -1.87
CA ILE A 210 -22.47 17.33 -2.57
C ILE A 210 -21.81 18.72 -2.66
N ASP A 211 -22.63 19.75 -2.85
CA ASP A 211 -22.22 21.13 -2.99
C ASP A 211 -23.31 22.00 -2.30
N PRO A 212 -22.96 23.07 -1.58
CA PRO A 212 -23.95 23.98 -1.00
C PRO A 212 -25.00 24.49 -2.00
N ASP A 213 -24.63 24.55 -3.27
CA ASP A 213 -25.51 25.01 -4.36
C ASP A 213 -26.18 23.86 -5.14
N SER A 214 -26.02 22.59 -4.71
CA SER A 214 -26.57 21.39 -5.37
C SER A 214 -27.68 20.77 -4.54
N GLU A 215 -28.80 20.42 -5.16
CA GLU A 215 -29.84 19.58 -4.55
C GLU A 215 -29.46 18.09 -4.49
N ALA A 216 -28.32 17.71 -5.08
CA ALA A 216 -27.87 16.32 -5.08
C ALA A 216 -27.27 15.96 -3.73
N GLU A 217 -27.87 15.00 -3.06
CA GLU A 217 -27.42 14.46 -1.78
C GLU A 217 -26.78 13.09 -1.96
N LYS A 218 -25.76 12.79 -1.15
CA LYS A 218 -25.11 11.48 -1.10
C LYS A 218 -24.99 11.01 0.34
N TYR A 219 -25.15 9.70 0.52
CA TYR A 219 -24.87 9.07 1.81
C TYR A 219 -23.36 8.97 2.05
N ARG A 220 -22.94 9.30 3.27
CA ARG A 220 -21.54 9.25 3.72
C ARG A 220 -21.40 8.66 5.11
N PHE A 221 -20.25 8.01 5.36
CA PHE A 221 -19.83 7.71 6.70
C PHE A 221 -19.40 8.97 7.43
N VAL A 222 -19.94 9.14 8.64
CA VAL A 222 -19.64 10.25 9.54
C VAL A 222 -19.32 9.68 10.91
N VAL A 223 -18.26 10.14 11.52
CA VAL A 223 -17.91 9.74 12.90
C VAL A 223 -18.69 10.61 13.88
N SER A 224 -19.37 10.03 14.84
CA SER A 224 -20.04 10.79 15.91
C SER A 224 -19.00 11.52 16.78
N GLN A 225 -19.39 12.61 17.43
CA GLN A 225 -18.50 13.37 18.33
C GLN A 225 -17.80 12.49 19.39
N LYS A 226 -18.46 11.44 19.86
CA LYS A 226 -17.87 10.48 20.82
C LYS A 226 -16.65 9.74 20.24
N GLY A 227 -16.63 9.52 18.94
CA GLY A 227 -15.53 8.86 18.23
C GLY A 227 -14.37 9.77 17.84
N PHE A 228 -14.45 11.09 18.10
CA PHE A 228 -13.46 12.06 17.68
C PHE A 228 -12.02 11.68 18.08
N SER A 229 -11.78 11.39 19.35
CA SER A 229 -10.44 10.99 19.82
C SER A 229 -9.95 9.68 19.22
N ALA A 230 -10.85 8.74 18.92
CA ALA A 230 -10.47 7.48 18.29
C ALA A 230 -10.04 7.67 16.84
N ILE A 231 -10.72 8.54 16.08
CA ILE A 231 -10.35 8.84 14.70
C ILE A 231 -9.09 9.72 14.62
N GLU A 232 -8.86 10.64 15.56
CA GLU A 232 -7.57 11.32 15.68
C GLU A 232 -6.44 10.33 15.90
N ASN A 233 -6.63 9.36 16.81
CA ASN A 233 -5.63 8.34 17.11
C ASN A 233 -5.38 7.41 15.90
N TYR A 234 -6.39 7.14 15.08
CA TYR A 234 -6.23 6.42 13.81
C TYR A 234 -5.23 7.13 12.89
N PHE A 235 -5.35 8.44 12.70
CA PHE A 235 -4.40 9.22 11.90
C PHE A 235 -3.01 9.29 12.52
N TYR A 236 -2.95 9.37 13.85
CA TYR A 236 -1.68 9.27 14.55
C TYR A 236 -0.98 7.96 14.25
N ALA A 237 -1.70 6.86 14.42
CA ALA A 237 -1.22 5.51 14.14
C ALA A 237 -0.71 5.38 12.69
N TYR A 238 -1.50 5.86 11.73
CA TYR A 238 -1.15 5.88 10.31
C TYR A 238 0.18 6.64 10.07
N THR A 239 0.29 7.85 10.62
CA THR A 239 1.49 8.69 10.46
C THR A 239 2.73 8.06 11.06
N GLU A 240 2.62 7.46 12.23
CA GLU A 240 3.73 6.79 12.91
C GLU A 240 4.18 5.54 12.15
N LEU A 241 3.27 4.73 11.60
CA LEU A 241 3.61 3.61 10.75
C LEU A 241 4.39 4.08 9.51
N TYR A 242 3.94 5.13 8.84
CA TYR A 242 4.67 5.69 7.70
C TYR A 242 6.07 6.15 8.07
N SER A 243 6.19 6.92 9.14
CA SER A 243 7.47 7.52 9.52
C SER A 243 8.47 6.51 10.07
N LYS A 244 8.01 5.51 10.82
CA LYS A 244 8.87 4.56 11.53
C LYS A 244 9.06 3.24 10.79
N VAL A 245 8.03 2.74 10.10
CA VAL A 245 8.07 1.45 9.42
C VAL A 245 8.32 1.62 7.92
N TYR A 246 7.39 2.24 7.18
CA TYR A 246 7.47 2.26 5.71
C TYR A 246 8.62 3.13 5.20
N PHE A 247 8.92 4.24 5.87
CA PHE A 247 10.05 5.11 5.55
C PHE A 247 11.29 4.85 6.40
N HIS A 248 11.39 3.68 7.04
CA HIS A 248 12.59 3.38 7.82
C HIS A 248 13.84 3.40 6.94
N LYS A 249 14.84 4.18 7.34
CA LYS A 249 16.06 4.43 6.53
C LYS A 249 16.79 3.16 6.07
N THR A 250 16.80 2.12 6.88
CA THR A 250 17.48 0.85 6.53
C THR A 250 16.69 0.05 5.49
N SER A 251 15.36 -0.01 5.60
CA SER A 251 14.50 -0.63 4.58
C SER A 251 14.61 0.11 3.25
N ARG A 252 14.63 1.46 3.29
CA ARG A 252 14.85 2.29 2.09
C ARG A 252 16.22 2.07 1.45
N ALA A 253 17.29 1.86 2.25
CA ALA A 253 18.60 1.50 1.72
C ALA A 253 18.55 0.21 0.89
N ALA A 254 17.88 -0.83 1.40
CA ALA A 254 17.71 -2.10 0.68
C ALA A 254 16.85 -1.92 -0.59
N GLN A 255 15.78 -1.13 -0.53
CA GLN A 255 14.95 -0.80 -1.69
C GLN A 255 15.75 -0.11 -2.79
N ILE A 256 16.60 0.86 -2.45
CA ILE A 256 17.47 1.57 -3.39
C ILE A 256 18.46 0.60 -4.05
N MET A 257 19.11 -0.26 -3.26
CA MET A 257 20.02 -1.28 -3.81
C MET A 257 19.29 -2.24 -4.74
N MET A 258 18.13 -2.74 -4.35
CA MET A 258 17.30 -3.61 -5.19
C MET A 258 16.89 -2.91 -6.49
N LYS A 259 16.48 -1.65 -6.41
CA LYS A 259 16.13 -0.85 -7.59
C LYS A 259 17.31 -0.76 -8.58
N GLN A 260 18.53 -0.53 -8.09
CA GLN A 260 19.73 -0.51 -8.94
C GLN A 260 19.99 -1.86 -9.61
N ILE A 261 19.84 -2.97 -8.86
CA ILE A 261 20.03 -4.32 -9.40
C ILE A 261 18.98 -4.62 -10.47
N LEU A 262 17.70 -4.41 -10.17
CA LEU A 262 16.61 -4.66 -11.12
C LEU A 262 16.68 -3.76 -12.35
N SER A 263 17.11 -2.49 -12.20
CA SER A 263 17.31 -1.58 -13.32
C SER A 263 18.44 -2.07 -14.25
N ALA A 264 19.51 -2.62 -13.69
CA ALA A 264 20.58 -3.21 -14.50
C ALA A 264 20.10 -4.47 -15.24
N VAL A 265 19.30 -5.33 -14.59
CA VAL A 265 18.67 -6.49 -15.23
C VAL A 265 17.73 -6.07 -16.36
N ALA A 266 16.95 -5.01 -16.16
CA ALA A 266 16.01 -4.53 -17.16
C ALA A 266 16.72 -3.89 -18.37
N GLN A 267 17.89 -3.27 -18.17
CA GLN A 267 18.73 -2.71 -19.25
C GLN A 267 19.46 -3.79 -20.04
N ASP A 268 19.85 -4.87 -19.42
CA ASP A 268 20.53 -6.01 -20.04
C ASP A 268 19.95 -7.34 -19.51
N PRO A 269 18.79 -7.79 -20.01
CA PRO A 269 18.18 -9.06 -19.57
C PRO A 269 19.03 -10.29 -19.92
N GLU A 270 20.00 -10.18 -20.84
CA GLU A 270 20.90 -11.28 -21.24
C GLU A 270 21.80 -11.77 -20.10
N ILE A 271 21.99 -10.99 -19.05
CA ILE A 271 22.72 -11.43 -17.84
C ILE A 271 22.00 -12.53 -17.07
N LEU A 272 20.72 -12.81 -17.40
CA LEU A 272 19.91 -13.84 -16.76
C LEU A 272 19.75 -15.09 -17.66
N PRO A 273 19.55 -16.29 -17.06
CA PRO A 273 19.24 -17.49 -17.81
C PRO A 273 17.99 -17.33 -18.69
N LYS A 274 18.02 -17.96 -19.88
CA LYS A 274 16.96 -17.85 -20.89
C LYS A 274 15.54 -18.09 -20.35
N ASN A 275 15.38 -19.01 -19.41
CA ASN A 275 14.09 -19.38 -18.85
C ASN A 275 13.73 -18.61 -17.57
N ASN A 276 14.50 -17.60 -17.18
CA ASN A 276 14.19 -16.80 -16.02
C ASN A 276 12.91 -15.95 -16.29
N PRO A 277 11.85 -16.05 -15.47
CA PRO A 277 10.61 -15.31 -15.71
C PRO A 277 10.81 -13.78 -15.74
N LEU A 278 11.77 -13.26 -14.98
CA LEU A 278 12.08 -11.84 -14.95
C LEU A 278 12.72 -11.37 -16.26
N LYS A 279 13.58 -12.22 -16.89
CA LYS A 279 14.12 -11.96 -18.22
C LYS A 279 13.00 -11.86 -19.25
N VAL A 280 12.13 -12.88 -19.30
CA VAL A 280 10.99 -12.91 -20.22
C VAL A 280 10.09 -11.68 -20.06
N TYR A 281 9.88 -11.23 -18.83
CA TYR A 281 9.08 -10.04 -18.54
C TYR A 281 9.71 -8.77 -19.13
N PHE A 282 10.99 -8.51 -18.91
CA PHE A 282 11.65 -7.30 -19.42
C PHE A 282 11.89 -7.33 -20.92
N GLU A 283 12.10 -8.50 -21.52
CA GLU A 283 12.19 -8.67 -22.99
C GLU A 283 10.85 -8.39 -23.70
N SER A 284 9.73 -8.51 -22.98
CA SER A 284 8.38 -8.27 -23.53
C SER A 284 7.96 -6.79 -23.49
N THR A 285 8.87 -5.87 -23.16
CA THR A 285 8.61 -4.42 -23.13
C THR A 285 8.10 -3.93 -24.50
N PRO A 286 7.10 -3.01 -24.58
CA PRO A 286 6.44 -2.32 -23.46
C PRO A 286 5.18 -3.01 -22.91
N LYS A 287 4.78 -4.15 -23.44
CA LYS A 287 3.52 -4.82 -23.06
C LYS A 287 3.74 -6.31 -22.74
N PRO A 288 4.22 -6.62 -21.53
CA PRO A 288 4.33 -7.99 -21.08
C PRO A 288 2.95 -8.64 -20.99
N LEU A 289 2.89 -9.95 -21.28
CA LEU A 289 1.66 -10.73 -21.19
C LEU A 289 1.26 -11.00 -19.75
N LEU A 290 -0.03 -11.04 -19.47
CA LEU A 290 -0.57 -11.36 -18.14
C LEU A 290 -0.01 -12.68 -17.60
N GLU A 291 0.06 -13.74 -18.41
CA GLU A 291 0.61 -15.04 -18.02
C GLU A 291 2.08 -14.98 -17.59
N THR A 292 2.85 -14.06 -18.14
CA THR A 292 4.24 -13.81 -17.73
C THR A 292 4.27 -13.08 -16.39
N TYR A 293 3.40 -12.06 -16.23
CA TYR A 293 3.34 -11.25 -15.02
C TYR A 293 2.91 -12.06 -13.79
N ILE A 294 1.89 -12.89 -13.89
CA ILE A 294 1.41 -13.70 -12.77
C ILE A 294 2.39 -14.79 -12.31
N ARG A 295 3.44 -15.07 -13.08
CA ARG A 295 4.55 -15.96 -12.67
C ARG A 295 5.57 -15.27 -11.78
N LEU A 296 5.52 -13.94 -11.67
CA LEU A 296 6.48 -13.15 -10.87
C LEU A 296 5.98 -13.01 -9.43
N ASP A 297 6.84 -13.37 -8.50
CA ASP A 297 6.69 -13.16 -7.06
C ASP A 297 8.07 -12.92 -6.41
N ASP A 298 8.12 -12.65 -5.12
CA ASP A 298 9.37 -12.32 -4.43
C ASP A 298 10.38 -13.48 -4.50
N SER A 299 9.93 -14.72 -4.60
CA SER A 299 10.84 -15.88 -4.68
C SER A 299 11.66 -15.87 -5.96
N ILE A 300 11.08 -15.44 -7.07
CA ILE A 300 11.79 -15.27 -8.37
C ILE A 300 12.85 -14.17 -8.23
N ILE A 301 12.53 -13.07 -7.58
CA ILE A 301 13.48 -11.99 -7.37
C ILE A 301 14.66 -12.46 -6.52
N TRP A 302 14.41 -13.09 -5.38
CA TRP A 302 15.47 -13.57 -4.49
C TRP A 302 16.35 -14.66 -5.14
N ALA A 303 15.75 -15.56 -5.92
CA ALA A 303 16.51 -16.54 -6.72
C ALA A 303 17.39 -15.84 -7.75
N THR A 304 16.88 -14.82 -8.42
CA THR A 304 17.64 -14.01 -9.40
C THR A 304 18.80 -13.28 -8.72
N ILE A 305 18.58 -12.65 -7.54
CA ILE A 305 19.64 -11.96 -6.78
C ILE A 305 20.75 -12.93 -6.39
N ARG A 306 20.42 -14.13 -5.94
CA ARG A 306 21.41 -15.17 -5.62
C ARG A 306 22.19 -15.60 -6.86
N PHE A 307 21.51 -15.84 -7.98
CA PHE A 307 22.15 -16.16 -9.25
C PHE A 307 23.16 -15.09 -9.67
N LEU A 308 22.75 -13.81 -9.63
CA LEU A 308 23.60 -12.68 -9.99
C LEU A 308 24.83 -12.57 -9.06
N ALA A 309 24.65 -12.81 -7.78
CA ALA A 309 25.73 -12.78 -6.80
C ALA A 309 26.81 -13.83 -7.05
N GLU A 310 26.45 -14.99 -7.58
CA GLU A 310 27.32 -16.16 -7.73
C GLU A 310 27.94 -16.28 -9.14
N ASN A 311 27.26 -15.79 -10.17
CA ASN A 311 27.61 -16.06 -11.57
C ASN A 311 28.17 -14.86 -12.34
N ASN A 312 28.37 -13.72 -11.71
CA ASN A 312 28.92 -12.52 -12.33
C ASN A 312 30.05 -11.94 -11.47
N SER A 313 30.94 -11.16 -12.07
CA SER A 313 32.03 -10.44 -11.37
C SER A 313 31.98 -8.93 -11.62
N ASN A 314 30.78 -8.39 -11.80
CA ASN A 314 30.53 -6.99 -12.09
C ASN A 314 29.88 -6.24 -10.89
N GLN A 315 29.55 -4.98 -11.12
CA GLN A 315 28.91 -4.15 -10.09
C GLN A 315 27.56 -4.73 -9.60
N VAL A 316 26.79 -5.37 -10.48
CA VAL A 316 25.48 -5.96 -10.14
C VAL A 316 25.68 -7.15 -9.19
N SER A 317 26.70 -7.99 -9.45
CA SER A 317 27.08 -9.09 -8.54
C SER A 317 27.47 -8.57 -7.17
N ASN A 318 28.31 -7.53 -7.11
CA ASN A 318 28.72 -6.94 -5.83
C ASN A 318 27.51 -6.40 -5.05
N LEU A 319 26.59 -5.67 -5.69
CA LEU A 319 25.36 -5.17 -5.06
C LEU A 319 24.48 -6.31 -4.57
N SER A 320 24.36 -7.38 -5.36
CA SER A 320 23.59 -8.58 -5.02
C SER A 320 24.16 -9.27 -3.79
N GLN A 321 25.49 -9.49 -3.75
CA GLN A 321 26.19 -10.05 -2.57
C GLN A 321 25.99 -9.17 -1.32
N ARG A 322 26.15 -7.86 -1.48
CA ARG A 322 25.96 -6.91 -0.37
C ARG A 322 24.54 -6.96 0.18
N LEU A 323 23.53 -7.00 -0.70
CA LEU A 323 22.13 -7.08 -0.28
C LEU A 323 21.84 -8.37 0.48
N LEU A 324 22.29 -9.54 -0.05
CA LEU A 324 22.15 -10.85 0.61
C LEU A 324 22.81 -10.87 1.99
N ASN A 325 23.96 -10.23 2.14
CA ASN A 325 24.73 -10.17 3.39
C ASN A 325 24.36 -8.98 4.29
N ARG A 326 23.28 -8.25 3.96
CA ARG A 326 22.83 -7.07 4.71
C ARG A 326 23.89 -5.96 4.84
N ASN A 327 24.85 -5.90 3.90
CA ASN A 327 25.82 -4.79 3.81
C ASN A 327 25.23 -3.63 3.00
N LEU A 328 24.27 -2.95 3.59
CA LEU A 328 23.45 -1.94 2.95
C LEU A 328 24.14 -0.57 2.85
N PHE A 329 23.67 0.26 1.94
CA PHE A 329 24.05 1.66 1.83
C PHE A 329 23.83 2.41 3.15
N LYS A 330 24.67 3.44 3.37
CA LYS A 330 24.70 4.22 4.60
C LYS A 330 23.95 5.53 4.42
N CYS A 331 22.94 5.73 5.25
CA CYS A 331 22.06 6.89 5.20
C CYS A 331 22.66 8.09 5.96
N PHE A 332 22.59 9.25 5.33
CA PHE A 332 22.67 10.55 5.98
C PHE A 332 21.34 11.29 5.77
N GLU A 333 20.62 11.54 6.83
CA GLU A 333 19.39 12.33 6.83
C GLU A 333 19.75 13.76 7.21
N LEU A 334 19.30 14.73 6.40
CA LEU A 334 19.58 16.14 6.68
C LEU A 334 18.91 16.58 7.99
N PRO A 335 19.66 17.20 8.91
CA PRO A 335 19.10 17.71 10.14
C PRO A 335 18.07 18.81 9.86
N LYS A 336 16.95 18.75 10.53
CA LYS A 336 15.91 19.77 10.50
C LYS A 336 15.11 19.78 11.81
N PRO A 337 14.51 20.90 12.21
CA PRO A 337 13.54 20.91 13.29
C PRO A 337 12.34 20.01 12.97
N PRO A 338 11.68 19.45 14.00
CA PRO A 338 10.44 18.72 13.80
C PRO A 338 9.39 19.57 13.07
N LYS A 339 8.62 18.92 12.17
CA LYS A 339 7.55 19.55 11.37
C LYS A 339 7.99 20.62 10.36
N GLU A 340 9.27 20.93 10.25
CA GLU A 340 9.79 21.84 9.23
C GLU A 340 10.23 21.09 7.98
N GLU A 341 10.19 21.77 6.85
CA GLU A 341 10.77 21.29 5.60
C GLU A 341 12.25 21.68 5.52
N ILE A 342 13.03 20.88 4.82
CA ILE A 342 14.43 21.22 4.51
C ILE A 342 14.46 22.39 3.54
N ASP A 343 15.28 23.41 3.84
CA ASP A 343 15.54 24.50 2.92
C ASP A 343 16.07 23.95 1.57
N PRO A 344 15.31 24.15 0.49
CA PRO A 344 15.70 23.66 -0.84
C PRO A 344 17.04 24.23 -1.32
N ILE A 345 17.37 25.48 -0.95
CA ILE A 345 18.62 26.16 -1.33
C ILE A 345 19.79 25.46 -0.64
N LYS A 346 19.67 25.20 0.65
CA LYS A 346 20.70 24.50 1.43
C LYS A 346 20.90 23.06 0.93
N ALA A 347 19.81 22.35 0.65
CA ALA A 347 19.88 21.01 0.05
C ALA A 347 20.56 21.03 -1.33
N GLY A 348 20.23 22.01 -2.17
CA GLY A 348 20.86 22.18 -3.50
C GLY A 348 22.35 22.51 -3.43
N LYS A 349 22.76 23.36 -2.48
CA LYS A 349 24.18 23.64 -2.21
C LYS A 349 24.92 22.38 -1.76
N PHE A 350 24.29 21.57 -0.90
CA PHE A 350 24.87 20.31 -0.44
C PHE A 350 25.07 19.31 -1.59
N GLU A 351 24.08 19.11 -2.43
CA GLU A 351 24.19 18.21 -3.60
C GLU A 351 25.30 18.67 -4.56
N ARG A 352 25.41 19.98 -4.79
CA ARG A 352 26.49 20.55 -5.62
C ARG A 352 27.86 20.22 -5.04
N ARG A 353 28.05 20.43 -3.74
CA ARG A 353 29.32 20.13 -3.06
C ARG A 353 29.67 18.64 -3.08
N LEU A 354 28.68 17.75 -2.92
CA LEU A 354 28.90 16.31 -3.06
C LEU A 354 29.42 15.96 -4.46
N LYS A 355 28.82 16.51 -5.53
CA LYS A 355 29.25 16.32 -6.91
C LYS A 355 30.65 16.89 -7.19
N GLU A 356 30.95 18.09 -6.71
CA GLU A 356 32.27 18.74 -6.82
C GLU A 356 33.38 17.90 -6.17
N ASN A 357 33.04 17.14 -5.11
CA ASN A 357 33.95 16.20 -4.46
C ASN A 357 33.96 14.78 -5.09
N GLY A 358 33.32 14.60 -6.24
CA GLY A 358 33.27 13.31 -6.96
C GLY A 358 32.47 12.21 -6.24
N MET A 359 31.64 12.56 -5.25
CA MET A 359 30.91 11.59 -4.45
C MET A 359 29.70 11.04 -5.20
N LYS A 360 29.54 9.71 -5.15
CA LYS A 360 28.34 9.01 -5.61
C LYS A 360 27.33 8.92 -4.46
N PHE A 361 26.08 9.24 -4.75
CA PHE A 361 25.01 9.17 -3.77
C PHE A 361 23.66 8.94 -4.43
N GLU A 362 22.74 8.32 -3.69
CA GLU A 362 21.32 8.23 -4.03
C GLU A 362 20.51 9.17 -3.14
N ARG A 363 19.59 9.91 -3.76
CA ARG A 363 18.69 10.80 -3.04
C ARG A 363 17.36 10.12 -2.77
N ASP A 364 16.87 10.21 -1.55
CA ASP A 364 15.58 9.69 -1.14
C ASP A 364 14.75 10.78 -0.44
N ARG A 365 13.61 11.07 -1.03
CA ARG A 365 12.57 11.95 -0.49
C ARG A 365 11.25 11.17 -0.51
N PRO A 366 11.04 10.27 0.45
CA PRO A 366 9.85 9.43 0.42
C PRO A 366 8.59 10.28 0.49
N GLN A 367 7.69 10.03 -0.45
CA GLN A 367 6.39 10.71 -0.50
C GLN A 367 5.32 9.74 -0.02
N ARG A 368 4.39 10.23 0.79
CA ARG A 368 3.18 9.50 1.10
C ARG A 368 2.28 9.53 -0.14
N LYS A 369 2.35 8.50 -1.01
CA LYS A 369 1.39 8.35 -2.10
C LYS A 369 0.00 8.08 -1.47
N GLY A 370 -1.02 8.79 -1.90
CA GLY A 370 -2.41 8.52 -1.53
C GLY A 370 -2.90 9.12 -0.22
N TYR A 371 -2.05 9.76 0.60
CA TYR A 371 -2.51 10.50 1.77
C TYR A 371 -2.54 12.01 1.47
N LYS A 372 -3.67 12.49 1.08
CA LYS A 372 -3.97 13.92 1.15
C LYS A 372 -4.67 14.14 2.48
N VAL A 373 -4.04 14.82 3.42
CA VAL A 373 -4.70 15.32 4.66
C VAL A 373 -5.86 16.21 4.28
N TYR A 374 -5.75 16.84 3.11
CA TYR A 374 -6.76 17.67 2.49
C TYR A 374 -7.08 17.10 1.11
N ASP A 375 -8.27 16.58 0.91
CA ASP A 375 -8.91 16.63 -0.39
C ASP A 375 -9.66 17.95 -0.48
N THR A 376 -9.56 18.64 -1.61
CA THR A 376 -10.38 19.83 -1.89
C THR A 376 -11.87 19.49 -1.94
N ASP A 377 -12.18 18.21 -2.18
CA ASP A 377 -13.52 17.69 -2.05
C ASP A 377 -13.81 17.36 -0.57
N TYR A 378 -14.65 18.18 0.06
CA TYR A 378 -15.10 18.01 1.43
C TYR A 378 -15.61 16.59 1.73
N LEU A 379 -16.29 15.96 0.77
CA LEU A 379 -16.88 14.64 0.96
C LEU A 379 -15.87 13.47 0.93
N LYS A 380 -14.64 13.73 0.47
CA LYS A 380 -13.55 12.74 0.54
C LYS A 380 -12.80 12.75 1.86
N ASN A 381 -13.05 13.73 2.73
CA ASN A 381 -12.46 13.82 4.05
C ASN A 381 -13.25 12.99 5.06
N ILE A 382 -12.60 12.62 6.16
CA ILE A 382 -13.30 12.04 7.29
C ILE A 382 -14.09 13.13 7.98
N LEU A 383 -15.41 12.92 8.06
CA LEU A 383 -16.36 13.87 8.63
C LEU A 383 -16.70 13.47 10.06
N VAL A 384 -16.85 14.48 10.92
CA VAL A 384 -17.24 14.31 12.33
C VAL A 384 -18.47 15.13 12.60
N SER A 385 -19.54 14.50 13.11
CA SER A 385 -20.74 15.19 13.57
C SER A 385 -20.49 15.84 14.92
N ILE A 386 -20.92 17.09 15.07
CA ILE A 386 -20.78 17.87 16.31
C ILE A 386 -22.17 18.09 16.90
N GLU A 387 -22.33 17.84 18.19
CA GLU A 387 -23.59 18.03 18.88
C GLU A 387 -24.04 19.51 18.79
N GLY A 388 -25.26 19.73 18.32
CA GLY A 388 -25.82 21.07 18.12
C GLY A 388 -25.48 21.70 16.77
N GLU A 389 -24.71 21.06 15.90
CA GLU A 389 -24.45 21.53 14.54
C GLU A 389 -25.24 20.72 13.51
N THR A 390 -25.72 21.38 12.46
CA THR A 390 -26.54 20.76 11.41
C THR A 390 -25.67 19.92 10.45
N TYR A 391 -24.43 20.37 10.18
CA TYR A 391 -23.53 19.72 9.24
C TYR A 391 -22.27 19.20 9.92
N PRO A 392 -21.80 18.00 9.54
CA PRO A 392 -20.53 17.47 10.06
C PRO A 392 -19.35 18.30 9.54
N LYS A 393 -18.27 18.33 10.29
CA LYS A 393 -17.03 19.02 9.90
C LYS A 393 -15.94 18.02 9.52
N ALA A 394 -15.09 18.40 8.59
CA ALA A 394 -13.90 17.63 8.27
C ALA A 394 -12.95 17.60 9.47
N LEU A 395 -12.35 16.43 9.73
CA LEU A 395 -11.51 16.18 10.89
C LEU A 395 -10.34 17.15 11.00
N ASP A 396 -9.73 17.53 9.87
CA ASP A 396 -8.63 18.50 9.81
C ASP A 396 -9.01 19.90 10.31
N LYS A 397 -10.29 20.27 10.20
CA LYS A 397 -10.83 21.55 10.73
C LYS A 397 -11.06 21.51 12.23
N LEU A 398 -11.11 20.32 12.80
CA LEU A 398 -11.36 20.11 14.23
C LEU A 398 -10.07 19.78 15.00
N SER A 399 -9.06 19.27 14.32
CA SER A 399 -7.81 18.80 14.91
C SER A 399 -6.62 19.52 14.31
N ASN A 400 -6.04 20.47 15.03
CA ASN A 400 -4.79 21.13 14.66
C ASN A 400 -3.63 20.13 14.48
N TRP A 401 -3.72 19.00 15.14
CA TRP A 401 -2.71 17.95 15.11
C TRP A 401 -2.75 17.19 13.78
N VAL A 402 -3.95 16.85 13.28
CA VAL A 402 -4.13 16.23 11.96
C VAL A 402 -3.66 17.19 10.85
N GLU A 403 -3.89 18.48 10.99
CA GLU A 403 -3.40 19.50 10.08
C GLU A 403 -1.87 19.48 9.95
N ASP A 404 -1.17 19.33 11.05
CA ASP A 404 0.30 19.36 11.08
C ASP A 404 0.98 18.08 10.60
N MET A 405 0.26 16.96 10.50
CA MET A 405 0.83 15.64 10.14
C MET A 405 1.43 15.56 8.74
N SER A 406 0.99 16.41 7.82
CA SER A 406 1.48 16.42 6.44
C SER A 406 2.88 17.00 6.30
N LYS A 407 3.36 17.73 7.33
CA LYS A 407 4.60 18.49 7.30
C LYS A 407 5.80 17.64 7.69
N GLY A 408 6.97 17.99 7.22
CA GLY A 408 8.23 17.49 7.75
C GLY A 408 8.75 16.19 7.12
N ARG A 409 8.78 16.08 5.79
CA ARG A 409 9.33 14.90 5.09
C ARG A 409 10.83 14.71 5.33
N PRO A 410 11.34 13.47 5.51
CA PRO A 410 12.76 13.21 5.58
C PRO A 410 13.43 13.50 4.24
N HIS A 411 14.62 14.05 4.28
CA HIS A 411 15.46 14.28 3.11
C HIS A 411 16.77 13.55 3.33
N ARG A 412 17.01 12.48 2.57
CA ARG A 412 18.05 11.50 2.81
C ARG A 412 18.97 11.35 1.61
N TYR A 413 20.22 11.07 1.93
CA TYR A 413 21.24 10.68 0.97
C TYR A 413 21.84 9.34 1.41
N TYR A 414 22.03 8.45 0.45
CA TYR A 414 22.59 7.12 0.68
C TYR A 414 23.91 7.00 -0.04
N PHE A 415 24.90 6.48 0.68
CA PHE A 415 26.28 6.30 0.24
C PHE A 415 26.65 4.83 0.30
N GLU A 416 27.60 4.41 -0.54
CA GLU A 416 28.01 3.03 -0.62
C GLU A 416 28.62 2.51 0.70
N ASN A 417 29.30 3.36 1.44
CA ASN A 417 30.04 3.00 2.65
C ASN A 417 29.92 4.05 3.75
N THR A 418 30.52 3.75 4.91
CA THR A 418 30.50 4.63 6.08
C THR A 418 31.40 5.85 5.90
N GLU A 419 32.55 5.69 5.21
CA GLU A 419 33.53 6.73 4.98
C GLU A 419 32.92 7.88 4.16
N ASP A 420 32.32 7.55 3.00
CA ASP A 420 31.61 8.53 2.17
C ASP A 420 30.50 9.27 2.94
N ARG A 421 29.76 8.55 3.78
CA ARG A 421 28.74 9.18 4.63
C ARG A 421 29.35 10.18 5.62
N GLU A 422 30.49 9.88 6.25
CA GLU A 422 31.13 10.81 7.20
C GLU A 422 31.69 12.03 6.46
N ILE A 423 32.31 11.85 5.29
CA ILE A 423 32.75 12.95 4.43
C ILE A 423 31.54 13.85 4.08
N ALA A 424 30.41 13.26 3.70
CA ALA A 424 29.20 14.02 3.39
C ALA A 424 28.69 14.85 4.59
N LYS A 425 28.77 14.31 5.80
CA LYS A 425 28.43 15.06 7.02
C LYS A 425 29.31 16.29 7.22
N GLU A 426 30.62 16.16 7.01
CA GLU A 426 31.55 17.28 7.14
C GLU A 426 31.28 18.35 6.06
N ILE A 427 31.02 17.92 4.83
CA ILE A 427 30.58 18.82 3.75
C ILE A 427 29.31 19.60 4.15
N TYR A 428 28.33 18.91 4.73
CA TYR A 428 27.08 19.54 5.16
C TYR A 428 27.30 20.56 6.27
N LYS A 429 28.15 20.25 7.27
CA LYS A 429 28.51 21.20 8.35
C LYS A 429 29.19 22.44 7.80
N ALA A 430 29.99 22.32 6.75
CA ALA A 430 30.70 23.47 6.15
C ALA A 430 29.76 24.38 5.32
N ILE A 431 28.56 23.96 5.02
CA ILE A 431 27.54 24.74 4.30
C ILE A 431 26.62 25.52 5.27
N SER A 432 26.62 25.14 6.52
CA SER A 432 25.76 25.72 7.58
C SER A 432 26.23 27.10 8.05
#